data_2fbddded1838573b4132a4011c4de33f
#
_entry.id   2fbddded1838573b4132a4011c4de33f
#
_cell.length_a   1.000
_cell.length_b   1.000
_cell.length_c   1.000
_cell.angle_alpha   90.00
_cell.angle_beta   90.00
_cell.angle_gamma   90.00
#
_symmetry.space_group_name_H-M   'P 1'
#
loop_
_entity.id
_entity.type
_entity.pdbx_description
1 polymer ?
#
loop_
_entity_poly.entity_id
_entity_poly.type
_entity_poly.pdbx_seq_one_letter_code
_entity_poly.pdbx_strand_id
1 'polypeptide(L)'
;MTKLLLSAVVFGLFLAAPANAMEAMKCDDASMMKMQTDMDAMSDPAMKANKDMAMKQMGMAKTAMKDNKMDDCSMHMGMASMSMTMKCDDASMMKVQTEMDAMADPAMKANKDMAMKQMDLAKVSMKDSKPDECMMHMGEAMDAMNKKM
;
A
#
# COMPACT_ATOMS: atom_id res chain seq x y z
N MET A 1 -65.60 5.06 6.47
CA MET A 1 -64.47 5.91 6.89
C MET A 1 -63.24 4.99 6.95
N THR A 2 -62.53 4.88 5.83
CA THR A 2 -61.44 3.93 5.64
C THR A 2 -60.13 4.70 5.68
N LYS A 3 -59.33 4.52 6.74
CA LYS A 3 -58.01 5.15 6.87
C LYS A 3 -56.98 4.28 6.16
N LEU A 4 -56.44 4.78 5.06
CA LEU A 4 -55.27 4.23 4.40
C LEU A 4 -54.00 4.58 5.21
N LEU A 5 -53.31 3.55 5.71
CA LEU A 5 -51.97 3.68 6.26
C LEU A 5 -50.93 3.55 5.10
N LEU A 6 -50.29 4.64 4.76
CA LEU A 6 -49.11 4.63 3.88
C LEU A 6 -47.91 4.11 4.69
N SER A 7 -47.45 2.92 4.36
CA SER A 7 -46.14 2.44 4.80
C SER A 7 -45.08 3.00 3.90
N ALA A 8 -44.27 3.91 4.43
CA ALA A 8 -43.06 4.40 3.78
C ALA A 8 -41.94 3.36 3.93
N VAL A 9 -41.61 2.66 2.85
CA VAL A 9 -40.45 1.80 2.75
C VAL A 9 -39.22 2.69 2.57
N VAL A 10 -38.44 2.86 3.62
CA VAL A 10 -37.12 3.52 3.56
C VAL A 10 -36.15 2.55 2.92
N PHE A 11 -35.87 2.71 1.63
CA PHE A 11 -34.78 2.03 0.92
C PHE A 11 -33.46 2.62 1.44
N GLY A 12 -32.84 1.92 2.39
CA GLY A 12 -31.46 2.23 2.81
C GLY A 12 -30.51 2.01 1.64
N LEU A 13 -30.03 3.11 1.04
CA LEU A 13 -28.87 3.07 0.16
C LEU A 13 -27.66 2.61 0.98
N PHE A 14 -27.32 1.35 0.90
CA PHE A 14 -25.99 0.88 1.24
C PHE A 14 -25.00 1.48 0.19
N LEU A 15 -24.42 2.61 0.54
CA LEU A 15 -23.22 3.09 -0.11
C LEU A 15 -22.13 2.08 0.21
N ALA A 16 -21.92 1.12 -0.71
CA ALA A 16 -20.71 0.33 -0.73
C ALA A 16 -19.55 1.33 -0.84
N ALA A 17 -18.82 1.53 0.27
CA ALA A 17 -17.56 2.25 0.22
C ALA A 17 -16.69 1.55 -0.82
N PRO A 18 -16.12 2.27 -1.80
CA PRO A 18 -15.20 1.65 -2.74
C PRO A 18 -14.06 1.03 -1.92
N ALA A 19 -13.79 -0.25 -2.16
CA ALA A 19 -12.53 -0.84 -1.76
C ALA A 19 -11.44 0.15 -2.19
N ASN A 20 -10.63 0.64 -1.26
CA ASN A 20 -9.53 1.54 -1.54
C ASN A 20 -8.56 0.82 -2.48
N ALA A 21 -8.87 0.82 -3.77
CA ALA A 21 -7.85 0.63 -4.78
C ALA A 21 -6.79 1.69 -4.48
N MET A 22 -5.52 1.31 -4.39
CA MET A 22 -4.40 2.25 -4.37
C MET A 22 -4.73 3.32 -5.41
N GLU A 23 -5.02 4.54 -4.94
CA GLU A 23 -5.22 5.65 -5.87
C GLU A 23 -3.90 5.78 -6.63
N ALA A 24 -3.91 5.43 -7.91
CA ALA A 24 -2.74 5.54 -8.74
C ALA A 24 -2.31 7.00 -8.73
N MET A 25 -1.27 7.28 -7.95
CA MET A 25 -0.74 8.64 -7.85
C MET A 25 -0.18 9.03 -9.21
N LYS A 26 -0.49 10.24 -9.66
CA LYS A 26 0.05 10.74 -10.91
C LYS A 26 1.57 10.79 -10.84
N CYS A 27 2.21 10.24 -11.84
CA CYS A 27 3.64 10.31 -12.00
C CYS A 27 4.00 11.63 -12.69
N ASP A 28 4.08 12.70 -11.91
CA ASP A 28 4.50 14.03 -12.37
C ASP A 28 5.41 14.69 -11.32
N ASP A 29 6.15 15.70 -11.74
CA ASP A 29 7.09 16.40 -10.88
C ASP A 29 6.41 17.04 -9.66
N ALA A 30 5.19 17.51 -9.80
CA ALA A 30 4.45 18.16 -8.71
C ALA A 30 4.10 17.13 -7.62
N SER A 31 3.62 15.95 -8.01
CA SER A 31 3.32 14.84 -7.08
C SER A 31 4.58 14.34 -6.39
N MET A 32 5.70 14.22 -7.12
CA MET A 32 6.98 13.83 -6.55
C MET A 32 7.54 14.85 -5.56
N MET A 33 7.46 16.15 -5.89
CA MET A 33 7.87 17.22 -4.96
C MET A 33 7.03 17.23 -3.70
N LYS A 34 5.71 17.06 -3.84
CA LYS A 34 4.83 16.97 -2.67
C LYS A 34 5.22 15.81 -1.77
N MET A 35 5.41 14.63 -2.33
CA MET A 35 5.80 13.45 -1.56
C MET A 35 7.18 13.61 -0.90
N GLN A 36 8.13 14.23 -1.59
CA GLN A 36 9.43 14.56 -0.99
C GLN A 36 9.26 15.48 0.22
N THR A 37 8.43 16.51 0.11
CA THR A 37 8.12 17.42 1.22
C THR A 37 7.48 16.68 2.39
N ASP A 38 6.52 15.79 2.11
CA ASP A 38 5.85 14.99 3.14
C ASP A 38 6.84 14.06 3.86
N MET A 39 7.78 13.43 3.13
CA MET A 39 8.85 12.62 3.71
C MET A 39 9.84 13.46 4.55
N ASP A 40 10.19 14.66 4.10
CA ASP A 40 11.11 15.54 4.83
C ASP A 40 10.50 16.03 6.13
N ALA A 41 9.17 16.18 6.17
CA ALA A 41 8.42 16.51 7.38
C ALA A 41 8.36 15.35 8.41
N MET A 42 8.66 14.10 7.99
CA MET A 42 8.73 12.96 8.90
C MET A 42 9.97 13.04 9.79
N SER A 43 9.81 13.60 10.97
CA SER A 43 10.89 13.82 11.95
C SER A 43 10.88 12.82 13.12
N ASP A 44 9.81 12.00 13.24
CA ASP A 44 9.70 11.00 14.30
C ASP A 44 10.72 9.86 14.09
N PRO A 45 11.63 9.61 15.04
CA PRO A 45 12.57 8.50 14.94
C PRO A 45 11.91 7.13 14.77
N ALA A 46 10.71 6.93 15.33
CA ALA A 46 9.92 5.70 15.15
C ALA A 46 9.45 5.50 13.69
N MET A 47 9.42 6.55 12.88
CA MET A 47 9.04 6.51 11.47
C MET A 47 10.25 6.42 10.53
N LYS A 48 11.46 6.22 11.07
CA LYS A 48 12.68 6.17 10.23
C LYS A 48 12.61 5.08 9.18
N ALA A 49 12.21 3.87 9.55
CA ALA A 49 12.09 2.74 8.62
C ALA A 49 11.06 3.04 7.50
N ASN A 50 9.96 3.69 7.85
CA ASN A 50 8.95 4.14 6.90
C ASN A 50 9.53 5.15 5.90
N LYS A 51 10.25 6.14 6.42
CA LYS A 51 10.90 7.17 5.60
C LYS A 51 11.92 6.57 4.64
N ASP A 52 12.77 5.67 5.13
CA ASP A 52 13.81 5.01 4.32
C ASP A 52 13.16 4.17 3.19
N MET A 53 12.05 3.47 3.50
CA MET A 53 11.29 2.72 2.50
C MET A 53 10.62 3.64 1.47
N ALA A 54 9.97 4.71 1.92
CA ALA A 54 9.35 5.68 1.03
C ALA A 54 10.38 6.34 0.10
N MET A 55 11.57 6.69 0.62
CA MET A 55 12.67 7.24 -0.20
C MET A 55 13.17 6.24 -1.24
N LYS A 56 13.26 4.95 -0.91
CA LYS A 56 13.64 3.90 -1.86
C LYS A 56 12.61 3.82 -3.01
N GLN A 57 11.33 3.79 -2.68
CA GLN A 57 10.25 3.75 -3.67
C GLN A 57 10.25 5.01 -4.55
N MET A 58 10.47 6.19 -3.97
CA MET A 58 10.63 7.43 -4.73
C MET A 58 11.81 7.40 -5.69
N GLY A 59 12.92 6.78 -5.30
CA GLY A 59 14.07 6.57 -6.19
C GLY A 59 13.69 5.73 -7.41
N MET A 60 12.92 4.64 -7.20
CA MET A 60 12.42 3.78 -8.28
C MET A 60 11.40 4.51 -9.16
N ALA A 61 10.50 5.31 -8.57
CA ALA A 61 9.57 6.15 -9.32
C ALA A 61 10.30 7.13 -10.26
N LYS A 62 11.32 7.81 -9.75
CA LYS A 62 12.15 8.73 -10.56
C LYS A 62 12.87 8.03 -11.72
N THR A 63 13.32 6.80 -11.50
CA THR A 63 13.96 5.98 -12.54
C THR A 63 12.91 5.57 -13.59
N ALA A 64 11.77 5.06 -13.17
CA ALA A 64 10.69 4.67 -14.06
C ALA A 64 10.18 5.86 -14.91
N MET A 65 10.09 7.06 -14.32
CA MET A 65 9.73 8.28 -15.05
C MET A 65 10.76 8.63 -16.13
N LYS A 66 12.07 8.54 -15.81
CA LYS A 66 13.13 8.77 -16.81
C LYS A 66 13.09 7.75 -17.95
N ASP A 67 12.72 6.51 -17.66
CA ASP A 67 12.57 5.44 -18.62
C ASP A 67 11.22 5.48 -19.37
N ASN A 68 10.42 6.52 -19.16
CA ASN A 68 9.08 6.72 -19.72
C ASN A 68 8.08 5.59 -19.39
N LYS A 69 8.27 4.91 -18.26
CA LYS A 69 7.42 3.83 -17.72
C LYS A 69 6.45 4.41 -16.70
N MET A 70 5.42 5.10 -17.18
CA MET A 70 4.51 5.87 -16.32
C MET A 70 3.71 5.00 -15.34
N ASP A 71 3.32 3.79 -15.76
CA ASP A 71 2.61 2.84 -14.88
C ASP A 71 3.50 2.39 -13.72
N ASP A 72 4.77 2.04 -14.00
CA ASP A 72 5.74 1.66 -12.97
C ASP A 72 6.03 2.84 -12.03
N CYS A 73 6.13 4.05 -12.57
CA CYS A 73 6.30 5.25 -11.78
C CYS A 73 5.11 5.49 -10.85
N SER A 74 3.87 5.45 -11.36
CA SER A 74 2.65 5.62 -10.56
C SER A 74 2.54 4.57 -9.46
N MET A 75 2.92 3.34 -9.76
CA MET A 75 2.96 2.25 -8.81
C MET A 75 3.96 2.52 -7.67
N HIS A 76 5.19 2.89 -7.99
CA HIS A 76 6.21 3.21 -6.98
C HIS A 76 5.84 4.44 -6.15
N MET A 77 5.17 5.44 -6.74
CA MET A 77 4.61 6.57 -6.01
C MET A 77 3.55 6.12 -5.00
N GLY A 78 2.64 5.23 -5.40
CA GLY A 78 1.63 4.66 -4.51
C GLY A 78 2.27 3.89 -3.35
N MET A 79 3.31 3.10 -3.62
CA MET A 79 4.06 2.38 -2.58
C MET A 79 4.81 3.32 -1.63
N ALA A 80 5.40 4.40 -2.13
CA ALA A 80 6.03 5.42 -1.29
C ALA A 80 5.01 6.04 -0.33
N SER A 81 3.83 6.42 -0.83
CA SER A 81 2.74 6.95 -0.01
C SER A 81 2.28 5.96 1.05
N MET A 82 2.10 4.69 0.69
CA MET A 82 1.73 3.64 1.63
C MET A 82 2.82 3.46 2.70
N SER A 83 4.09 3.43 2.31
CA SER A 83 5.21 3.27 3.25
C SER A 83 5.22 4.37 4.33
N MET A 84 4.87 5.60 3.99
CA MET A 84 4.82 6.70 4.96
C MET A 84 3.75 6.52 6.05
N THR A 85 2.69 5.78 5.77
CA THR A 85 1.55 5.58 6.67
C THR A 85 1.48 4.19 7.29
N MET A 86 2.29 3.26 6.80
CA MET A 86 2.31 1.88 7.25
C MET A 86 2.81 1.77 8.69
N LYS A 87 2.19 0.86 9.43
CA LYS A 87 2.62 0.49 10.79
C LYS A 87 2.81 -1.02 10.83
N CYS A 88 3.67 -1.48 11.74
CA CYS A 88 3.75 -2.90 12.05
C CYS A 88 2.59 -3.27 12.98
N ASP A 89 1.41 -3.43 12.41
CA ASP A 89 0.19 -3.83 13.10
C ASP A 89 -0.64 -4.81 12.26
N ASP A 90 -1.59 -5.48 12.89
CA ASP A 90 -2.44 -6.46 12.23
C ASP A 90 -3.23 -5.87 11.07
N ALA A 91 -3.66 -4.62 11.17
CA ALA A 91 -4.45 -3.95 10.13
C ALA A 91 -3.62 -3.74 8.86
N SER A 92 -2.39 -3.25 9.01
CA SER A 92 -1.45 -3.07 7.88
C SER A 92 -1.06 -4.41 7.27
N MET A 93 -0.81 -5.44 8.09
CA MET A 93 -0.52 -6.78 7.59
C MET A 93 -1.70 -7.40 6.84
N MET A 94 -2.92 -7.24 7.33
CA MET A 94 -4.12 -7.69 6.60
C MET A 94 -4.27 -7.00 5.27
N LYS A 95 -3.93 -5.71 5.17
CA LYS A 95 -3.99 -4.98 3.90
C LYS A 95 -3.02 -5.57 2.87
N VAL A 96 -1.76 -5.78 3.24
CA VAL A 96 -0.76 -6.41 2.35
C VAL A 96 -1.17 -7.83 1.98
N GLN A 97 -1.72 -8.60 2.93
CA GLN A 97 -2.24 -9.96 2.67
C GLN A 97 -3.36 -9.94 1.64
N THR A 98 -4.31 -9.01 1.77
CA THR A 98 -5.44 -8.87 0.84
C THR A 98 -4.95 -8.56 -0.58
N GLU A 99 -3.95 -7.70 -0.71
CA GLU A 99 -3.34 -7.37 -2.01
C GLU A 99 -2.63 -8.60 -2.63
N MET A 100 -1.92 -9.39 -1.82
CA MET A 100 -1.31 -10.65 -2.28
C MET A 100 -2.37 -11.66 -2.73
N ASP A 101 -3.48 -11.77 -2.01
CA ASP A 101 -4.54 -12.72 -2.34
C ASP A 101 -5.25 -12.34 -3.64
N ALA A 102 -5.31 -11.04 -3.95
CA ALA A 102 -5.84 -10.53 -5.22
C ALA A 102 -4.93 -10.83 -6.43
N MET A 103 -3.67 -11.24 -6.21
CA MET A 103 -2.76 -11.65 -7.30
C MET A 103 -3.20 -13.00 -7.86
N ALA A 104 -4.00 -12.97 -8.91
CA ALA A 104 -4.56 -14.15 -9.57
C ALA A 104 -3.75 -14.63 -10.79
N ASP A 105 -2.81 -13.81 -11.29
CA ASP A 105 -2.01 -14.14 -12.48
C ASP A 105 -1.01 -15.27 -12.19
N PRO A 106 -1.09 -16.42 -12.88
CA PRO A 106 -0.13 -17.53 -12.72
C PRO A 106 1.32 -17.11 -12.97
N ALA A 107 1.57 -16.15 -13.86
CA ALA A 107 2.91 -15.60 -14.11
C ALA A 107 3.50 -14.91 -12.89
N MET A 108 2.67 -14.41 -11.98
CA MET A 108 3.08 -13.77 -10.73
C MET A 108 3.25 -14.72 -9.55
N LYS A 109 3.10 -16.04 -9.77
CA LYS A 109 3.17 -17.01 -8.67
C LYS A 109 4.47 -16.93 -7.86
N ALA A 110 5.62 -16.82 -8.54
CA ALA A 110 6.92 -16.73 -7.86
C ALA A 110 7.04 -15.46 -7.02
N ASN A 111 6.48 -14.35 -7.49
CA ASN A 111 6.43 -13.08 -6.77
C ASN A 111 5.52 -13.18 -5.55
N LYS A 112 4.35 -13.81 -5.69
CA LYS A 112 3.43 -14.07 -4.59
C LYS A 112 4.06 -14.95 -3.51
N ASP A 113 4.73 -16.04 -3.88
CA ASP A 113 5.43 -16.94 -2.95
C ASP A 113 6.53 -16.18 -2.18
N MET A 114 7.25 -15.27 -2.86
CA MET A 114 8.27 -14.41 -2.24
C MET A 114 7.65 -13.40 -1.28
N ALA A 115 6.57 -12.77 -1.68
CA ALA A 115 5.84 -11.82 -0.84
C ALA A 115 5.27 -12.51 0.43
N MET A 116 4.69 -13.70 0.30
CA MET A 116 4.21 -14.50 1.43
C MET A 116 5.32 -14.80 2.43
N LYS A 117 6.50 -15.21 1.95
CA LYS A 117 7.66 -15.46 2.82
C LYS A 117 8.06 -14.22 3.61
N GLN A 118 8.07 -13.06 2.98
CA GLN A 118 8.40 -11.80 3.66
C GLN A 118 7.32 -11.43 4.68
N MET A 119 6.05 -11.65 4.38
CA MET A 119 4.97 -11.44 5.33
C MET A 119 5.06 -12.35 6.56
N ASP A 120 5.51 -13.59 6.39
CA ASP A 120 5.73 -14.49 7.53
C ASP A 120 6.88 -13.98 8.42
N LEU A 121 7.96 -13.45 7.84
CA LEU A 121 9.04 -12.80 8.58
C LEU A 121 8.54 -11.53 9.30
N ALA A 122 7.71 -10.73 8.66
CA ALA A 122 7.08 -9.57 9.30
C ALA A 122 6.27 -9.97 10.54
N LYS A 123 5.46 -11.04 10.46
CA LYS A 123 4.70 -11.58 11.60
C LYS A 123 5.60 -12.02 12.76
N VAL A 124 6.74 -12.65 12.44
CA VAL A 124 7.73 -13.04 13.46
C VAL A 124 8.31 -11.79 14.12
N SER A 125 8.79 -10.83 13.33
CA SER A 125 9.37 -9.59 13.85
C SER A 125 8.39 -8.78 14.70
N MET A 126 7.09 -8.79 14.32
CA MET A 126 6.05 -8.17 15.14
C MET A 126 5.90 -8.85 16.50
N LYS A 127 5.87 -10.18 16.55
CA LYS A 127 5.81 -10.95 17.81
C LYS A 127 7.03 -10.69 18.70
N ASP A 128 8.19 -10.53 18.08
CA ASP A 128 9.46 -10.25 18.77
C ASP A 128 9.61 -8.78 19.18
N SER A 129 8.55 -7.95 18.99
CA SER A 129 8.56 -6.52 19.30
C SER A 129 9.67 -5.74 18.56
N LYS A 130 9.93 -6.11 17.30
CA LYS A 130 10.90 -5.48 16.41
C LYS A 130 10.20 -4.74 15.27
N PRO A 131 9.64 -3.57 15.52
CA PRO A 131 8.81 -2.87 14.52
C PRO A 131 9.57 -2.51 13.24
N ASP A 132 10.85 -2.15 13.33
CA ASP A 132 11.66 -1.78 12.16
C ASP A 132 11.89 -2.98 11.23
N GLU A 133 12.21 -4.17 11.78
CA GLU A 133 12.35 -5.40 10.99
C GLU A 133 11.01 -5.82 10.38
N CYS A 134 9.92 -5.71 11.13
CA CYS A 134 8.57 -5.97 10.63
C CYS A 134 8.22 -5.06 9.45
N MET A 135 8.45 -3.77 9.58
CA MET A 135 8.23 -2.79 8.51
C MET A 135 9.08 -3.08 7.27
N MET A 136 10.34 -3.45 7.47
CA MET A 136 11.24 -3.82 6.37
C MET A 136 10.69 -5.03 5.60
N HIS A 137 10.28 -6.08 6.28
CA HIS A 137 9.73 -7.28 5.63
C HIS A 137 8.40 -7.00 4.94
N MET A 138 7.53 -6.17 5.50
CA MET A 138 6.31 -5.73 4.83
C MET A 138 6.62 -4.97 3.53
N GLY A 139 7.62 -4.10 3.55
CA GLY A 139 8.10 -3.39 2.37
C GLY A 139 8.66 -4.34 1.30
N GLU A 140 9.46 -5.33 1.71
CA GLU A 140 9.99 -6.36 0.80
C GLU A 140 8.88 -7.24 0.20
N ALA A 141 7.81 -7.50 0.96
CA ALA A 141 6.63 -8.19 0.44
C ALA A 141 5.97 -7.38 -0.68
N MET A 142 5.77 -6.09 -0.47
CA MET A 142 5.21 -5.20 -1.50
C MET A 142 6.12 -5.08 -2.73
N ASP A 143 7.44 -4.96 -2.53
CA ASP A 143 8.41 -4.94 -3.63
C ASP A 143 8.32 -6.24 -4.47
N ALA A 144 8.19 -7.40 -3.81
CA ALA A 144 8.06 -8.68 -4.49
C ALA A 144 6.77 -8.76 -5.32
N MET A 145 5.64 -8.28 -4.80
CA MET A 145 4.37 -8.28 -5.53
C MET A 145 4.43 -7.44 -6.81
N ASN A 146 5.22 -6.38 -6.83
CA ASN A 146 5.28 -5.42 -7.93
C ASN A 146 6.43 -5.66 -8.91
N LYS A 147 7.24 -6.68 -8.68
CA LYS A 147 8.35 -7.01 -9.56
C LYS A 147 7.82 -7.63 -10.85
N LYS A 148 7.87 -6.88 -11.96
CA LYS A 148 7.62 -7.44 -13.30
C LYS A 148 8.74 -8.44 -13.65
N MET A 149 8.35 -9.64 -14.11
CA MET A 149 9.27 -10.62 -14.68
C MET A 149 9.59 -10.28 -16.13
#